data_aadfcf235132b98f90bffe1d7b7448fb
#
_entry.id   aadfcf235132b98f90bffe1d7b7448fb
#
_cell.length_a   1.000
_cell.length_b   1.000
_cell.length_c   1.000
_cell.angle_alpha   90.00
_cell.angle_beta   90.00
_cell.angle_gamma   90.00
#
_symmetry.space_group_name_H-M   'P 1'
#
loop_
_entity.id
_entity.type
_entity.pdbx_description
1 polymer ?
#
loop_
_entity_poly.entity_id
_entity_poly.type
_entity_poly.pdbx_seq_one_letter_code
_entity_poly.pdbx_strand_id
1 'polypeptide(L)'
;AKKDSDPFCTVPVGPNAGDIIPVALAMPTAKIHRTTGVRVGDVQIGGGAPVVVQSMTITDTADAEATATQCVELTDAGSELVRITVNPPAAAEAVPEIRDRMLDKGCRTPLIGDFHYNGHLLLSRYPACAGALAKYRINPGNVGTGNRRDEQFVTICKIARDHGKPVRIGVNGGSLNQDLVMAKMQENTDRRLDRRSEEIINACMVISALESTALALEAGLTANQIVISCKVSTPRDLIAIYRELARQTTQPLHLGLTEAGMGLKGQIWSAAAMGILLEEGIGDTIRVSLTPRPDGDRRDEVYAACELLQSLGLRSFAPSITACPGCGRTTSSTFQELAEQIQRHVHGMMPVWKTRYAGVEEMRVAVMGCVVNGPGESKAANIGISLPGTGEEPTCPVYVDGRHTTTLRGPPDELAEAFRQLVDDYVEQRYAKKSVGV
;
A
#
# COMPACT_ATOMS: atom_id res chain seq x y z
N ALA A 1 -71.54 16.00 -12.13
CA ALA A 1 -70.46 15.28 -11.52
C ALA A 1 -69.20 15.36 -12.40
N LYS A 2 -68.28 16.23 -12.05
CA LYS A 2 -66.94 16.32 -12.67
C LYS A 2 -66.03 15.28 -12.01
N LYS A 3 -65.40 14.44 -12.82
CA LYS A 3 -64.26 13.62 -12.40
C LYS A 3 -62.98 14.44 -12.59
N ASP A 4 -62.29 14.70 -11.51
CA ASP A 4 -60.93 15.24 -11.53
C ASP A 4 -59.98 14.17 -12.07
N SER A 5 -59.24 14.54 -13.09
CA SER A 5 -58.16 13.73 -13.67
C SER A 5 -56.85 14.14 -13.00
N ASP A 6 -56.28 13.20 -12.28
CA ASP A 6 -54.99 13.24 -11.63
C ASP A 6 -53.88 13.26 -12.70
N PRO A 7 -52.95 14.23 -12.72
CA PRO A 7 -51.84 14.21 -13.65
C PRO A 7 -50.65 13.45 -13.05
N PHE A 8 -50.69 12.12 -13.07
CA PHE A 8 -49.47 11.33 -12.80
C PHE A 8 -48.50 11.49 -13.96
N CYS A 9 -47.37 12.07 -13.63
CA CYS A 9 -46.20 12.23 -14.41
C CYS A 9 -45.81 10.89 -15.09
N THR A 10 -45.95 10.81 -16.41
CA THR A 10 -45.41 9.71 -17.19
C THR A 10 -43.92 9.86 -17.25
N VAL A 11 -43.19 9.06 -16.43
CA VAL A 11 -41.76 8.85 -16.57
C VAL A 11 -41.54 8.18 -17.93
N PRO A 12 -40.71 8.75 -18.83
CA PRO A 12 -40.41 8.07 -20.09
C PRO A 12 -39.77 6.72 -19.82
N VAL A 13 -40.35 5.66 -20.39
CA VAL A 13 -39.75 4.35 -20.40
C VAL A 13 -38.43 4.47 -21.13
N GLY A 14 -37.32 4.21 -20.43
CA GLY A 14 -36.00 4.21 -20.98
C GLY A 14 -35.80 3.16 -22.10
N PRO A 15 -34.68 3.18 -22.81
CA PRO A 15 -34.45 2.37 -23.98
C PRO A 15 -34.67 0.89 -23.70
N ASN A 16 -35.14 0.16 -24.67
CA ASN A 16 -35.52 -1.25 -24.65
C ASN A 16 -34.43 -2.10 -23.98
N ALA A 17 -34.84 -3.12 -23.20
CA ALA A 17 -33.99 -4.05 -22.47
C ALA A 17 -33.04 -4.91 -23.32
N GLY A 18 -32.69 -4.47 -24.53
CA GLY A 18 -31.73 -5.07 -25.44
C GLY A 18 -30.48 -4.23 -25.71
N ASP A 19 -30.49 -2.95 -25.37
CA ASP A 19 -29.29 -2.09 -25.51
C ASP A 19 -28.42 -2.22 -24.27
N ILE A 20 -27.49 -3.16 -24.30
CA ILE A 20 -26.36 -3.15 -23.36
C ILE A 20 -25.62 -1.83 -23.62
N ILE A 21 -25.84 -0.84 -22.79
CA ILE A 21 -24.97 0.35 -22.73
C ILE A 21 -23.60 -0.21 -22.40
N PRO A 22 -22.61 -0.17 -23.29
CA PRO A 22 -21.27 -0.54 -22.92
C PRO A 22 -20.83 0.48 -21.88
N VAL A 23 -20.86 0.12 -20.61
CA VAL A 23 -20.08 0.80 -19.59
C VAL A 23 -18.64 0.50 -19.96
N ALA A 24 -18.10 1.33 -20.88
CA ALA A 24 -16.68 1.37 -21.05
C ALA A 24 -16.13 1.66 -19.65
N LEU A 25 -15.45 0.70 -19.07
CA LEU A 25 -14.45 0.98 -18.06
C LEU A 25 -13.49 1.95 -18.74
N ALA A 26 -13.81 3.25 -18.64
CA ALA A 26 -12.92 4.29 -19.05
C ALA A 26 -11.68 4.06 -18.17
N MET A 27 -10.65 3.48 -18.74
CA MET A 27 -9.31 3.57 -18.18
C MET A 27 -9.13 5.05 -17.84
N PRO A 28 -8.75 5.41 -16.62
CA PRO A 28 -8.64 6.79 -16.24
C PRO A 28 -7.78 7.50 -17.27
N THR A 29 -8.36 8.52 -17.93
CA THR A 29 -7.65 9.40 -18.86
C THR A 29 -6.70 10.35 -18.12
N ALA A 30 -6.48 10.10 -16.82
CA ALA A 30 -5.53 10.81 -16.01
C ALA A 30 -4.15 10.72 -16.65
N LYS A 31 -3.51 11.85 -16.88
CA LYS A 31 -2.15 11.90 -17.36
C LYS A 31 -1.28 11.12 -16.39
N ILE A 32 -0.88 9.91 -16.77
CA ILE A 32 0.03 9.11 -15.97
C ILE A 32 1.29 9.95 -15.72
N HIS A 33 1.58 10.21 -14.45
CA HIS A 33 2.81 10.88 -14.04
C HIS A 33 4.00 10.00 -14.43
N ARG A 34 4.70 10.36 -15.50
CA ARG A 34 5.86 9.60 -15.97
C ARG A 34 7.07 9.92 -15.11
N THR A 35 7.59 8.91 -14.44
CA THR A 35 8.72 9.04 -13.52
C THR A 35 9.98 8.33 -14.03
N THR A 36 11.13 8.79 -13.55
CA THR A 36 12.42 8.13 -13.74
C THR A 36 12.43 6.83 -12.92
N GLY A 37 12.95 5.73 -13.49
CA GLY A 37 13.12 4.49 -12.75
C GLY A 37 14.28 4.58 -11.74
N VAL A 38 14.03 4.22 -10.48
CA VAL A 38 15.03 4.13 -9.42
C VAL A 38 15.13 2.70 -8.91
N ARG A 39 16.31 2.10 -8.95
CA ARG A 39 16.54 0.73 -8.48
C ARG A 39 16.99 0.71 -7.03
N VAL A 40 16.32 -0.11 -6.21
CA VAL A 40 16.61 -0.32 -4.79
C VAL A 40 16.84 -1.82 -4.56
N GLY A 41 18.07 -2.28 -4.55
CA GLY A 41 18.37 -3.70 -4.69
C GLY A 41 17.77 -4.24 -6.00
N ASP A 42 16.96 -5.30 -5.91
CA ASP A 42 16.28 -5.88 -7.08
C ASP A 42 14.92 -5.24 -7.39
N VAL A 43 14.45 -4.31 -6.55
CA VAL A 43 13.15 -3.64 -6.71
C VAL A 43 13.30 -2.35 -7.50
N GLN A 44 12.48 -2.17 -8.53
CA GLN A 44 12.40 -0.91 -9.28
C GLN A 44 11.23 -0.06 -8.80
N ILE A 45 11.48 1.21 -8.52
CA ILE A 45 10.48 2.23 -8.17
C ILE A 45 10.36 3.20 -9.35
N GLY A 46 9.15 3.43 -9.83
CA GLY A 46 8.92 4.34 -10.96
C GLY A 46 9.41 3.79 -12.30
N GLY A 47 9.49 4.63 -13.31
CA GLY A 47 9.87 4.21 -14.66
C GLY A 47 8.87 3.24 -15.31
N GLY A 48 7.60 3.31 -14.92
CA GLY A 48 6.54 2.42 -15.41
C GLY A 48 6.45 1.07 -14.69
N ALA A 49 7.26 0.83 -13.64
CA ALA A 49 7.14 -0.37 -12.81
C ALA A 49 5.85 -0.32 -11.95
N PRO A 50 5.33 -1.48 -11.53
CA PRO A 50 4.20 -1.53 -10.61
C PRO A 50 4.47 -0.78 -9.30
N VAL A 51 3.41 -0.23 -8.69
CA VAL A 51 3.53 0.51 -7.41
C VAL A 51 4.05 -0.42 -6.32
N VAL A 52 5.12 -0.01 -5.65
CA VAL A 52 5.85 -0.81 -4.67
C VAL A 52 5.31 -0.59 -3.25
N VAL A 53 5.06 -1.67 -2.54
CA VAL A 53 4.67 -1.64 -1.11
C VAL A 53 5.92 -1.58 -0.23
N GLN A 54 5.99 -0.57 0.63
CA GLN A 54 7.05 -0.41 1.64
C GLN A 54 6.46 -0.44 3.05
N SER A 55 7.15 -1.09 3.97
CA SER A 55 6.83 -1.10 5.40
C SER A 55 7.96 -0.51 6.27
N MET A 56 7.81 -0.61 7.59
CA MET A 56 8.81 -0.19 8.56
C MET A 56 8.67 -1.00 9.85
N THR A 57 9.80 -1.43 10.40
CA THR A 57 9.86 -2.08 11.71
C THR A 57 9.56 -1.12 12.86
N ILE A 58 9.18 -1.67 14.00
CA ILE A 58 9.04 -0.98 15.28
C ILE A 58 9.98 -1.52 16.36
N THR A 59 10.74 -2.56 16.04
CA THR A 59 11.75 -3.14 16.92
C THR A 59 12.88 -2.16 17.21
N ASP A 60 13.58 -2.33 18.33
CA ASP A 60 14.87 -1.69 18.51
C ASP A 60 15.85 -2.26 17.47
N THR A 61 16.36 -1.40 16.59
CA THR A 61 17.27 -1.84 15.53
C THR A 61 18.60 -2.38 16.06
N ALA A 62 18.97 -2.06 17.31
CA ALA A 62 20.13 -2.64 17.97
C ALA A 62 19.93 -4.13 18.31
N ASP A 63 18.68 -4.61 18.41
CA ASP A 63 18.34 -6.02 18.49
C ASP A 63 18.22 -6.61 17.07
N ALA A 64 19.32 -7.18 16.59
CA ALA A 64 19.41 -7.69 15.23
C ALA A 64 18.47 -8.88 14.97
N GLU A 65 18.24 -9.77 15.96
CA GLU A 65 17.35 -10.93 15.79
C GLU A 65 15.88 -10.51 15.72
N ALA A 66 15.42 -9.69 16.65
CA ALA A 66 14.06 -9.20 16.65
C ALA A 66 13.76 -8.38 15.38
N THR A 67 14.70 -7.53 14.96
CA THR A 67 14.53 -6.70 13.75
C THR A 67 14.54 -7.54 12.48
N ALA A 68 15.43 -8.51 12.35
CA ALA A 68 15.46 -9.42 11.20
C ALA A 68 14.18 -10.26 11.12
N THR A 69 13.69 -10.78 12.25
CA THR A 69 12.43 -11.52 12.31
C THR A 69 11.26 -10.68 11.85
N GLN A 70 11.11 -9.45 12.36
CA GLN A 70 10.03 -8.55 11.92
C GLN A 70 10.17 -8.15 10.45
N CYS A 71 11.38 -7.98 9.92
CA CYS A 71 11.59 -7.74 8.49
C CYS A 71 11.06 -8.90 7.63
N VAL A 72 11.29 -10.16 8.04
CA VAL A 72 10.77 -11.35 7.35
C VAL A 72 9.25 -11.38 7.41
N GLU A 73 8.65 -11.18 8.58
CA GLU A 73 7.20 -11.14 8.76
C GLU A 73 6.52 -10.08 7.87
N LEU A 74 7.12 -8.89 7.77
CA LEU A 74 6.61 -7.82 6.91
C LEU A 74 6.76 -8.17 5.43
N THR A 75 7.84 -8.86 5.05
CA THR A 75 8.04 -9.34 3.69
C THR A 75 7.01 -10.41 3.31
N ASP A 76 6.77 -11.37 4.19
CA ASP A 76 5.79 -12.44 3.98
C ASP A 76 4.35 -11.89 3.85
N ALA A 77 4.06 -10.78 4.54
CA ALA A 77 2.81 -10.04 4.40
C ALA A 77 2.65 -9.32 3.05
N GLY A 78 3.73 -9.16 2.27
CA GLY A 78 3.71 -8.52 0.95
C GLY A 78 4.52 -7.23 0.82
N SER A 79 5.31 -6.87 1.84
CA SER A 79 6.21 -5.71 1.75
C SER A 79 7.42 -6.02 0.87
N GLU A 80 7.67 -5.19 -0.13
CA GLU A 80 8.78 -5.36 -1.08
C GLU A 80 10.03 -4.57 -0.65
N LEU A 81 9.87 -3.64 0.27
CA LEU A 81 10.94 -2.84 0.85
C LEU A 81 10.67 -2.67 2.34
N VAL A 82 11.64 -2.95 3.20
CA VAL A 82 11.49 -2.75 4.64
C VAL A 82 12.43 -1.66 5.14
N ARG A 83 11.89 -0.69 5.89
CA ARG A 83 12.66 0.41 6.48
C ARG A 83 12.91 0.15 7.97
N ILE A 84 14.14 0.35 8.38
CA ILE A 84 14.60 0.28 9.77
C ILE A 84 15.12 1.65 10.22
N THR A 85 14.99 2.00 11.50
CA THR A 85 15.51 3.25 12.04
C THR A 85 16.98 3.08 12.41
N VAL A 86 17.87 3.94 11.88
CA VAL A 86 19.30 3.89 12.20
C VAL A 86 19.66 5.22 12.88
N ASN A 87 19.55 5.24 14.20
CA ASN A 87 19.78 6.47 14.99
C ASN A 87 20.94 6.33 16.00
N PRO A 88 20.96 5.37 16.94
CA PRO A 88 22.13 5.17 17.79
C PRO A 88 23.24 4.40 17.06
N PRO A 89 24.52 4.54 17.50
CA PRO A 89 25.62 3.76 16.98
C PRO A 89 25.37 2.25 16.97
N ALA A 90 24.82 1.71 18.04
CA ALA A 90 24.49 0.28 18.15
C ALA A 90 23.55 -0.21 17.05
N ALA A 91 22.57 0.63 16.63
CA ALA A 91 21.72 0.30 15.50
C ALA A 91 22.50 0.24 14.17
N ALA A 92 23.46 1.16 13.97
CA ALA A 92 24.31 1.13 12.77
C ALA A 92 25.23 -0.10 12.75
N GLU A 93 25.75 -0.52 13.90
CA GLU A 93 26.56 -1.75 14.05
C GLU A 93 25.75 -3.02 13.76
N ALA A 94 24.46 -3.04 14.14
CA ALA A 94 23.59 -4.20 13.95
C ALA A 94 23.09 -4.39 12.50
N VAL A 95 23.07 -3.34 11.65
CA VAL A 95 22.51 -3.41 10.28
C VAL A 95 23.10 -4.54 9.42
N PRO A 96 24.42 -4.76 9.35
CA PRO A 96 24.97 -5.89 8.59
C PRO A 96 24.46 -7.23 9.07
N GLU A 97 24.41 -7.44 10.39
CA GLU A 97 23.89 -8.67 11.00
C GLU A 97 22.40 -8.87 10.72
N ILE A 98 21.58 -7.81 10.79
CA ILE A 98 20.16 -7.88 10.41
C ILE A 98 20.01 -8.41 8.99
N ARG A 99 20.76 -7.86 8.03
CA ARG A 99 20.74 -8.30 6.64
C ARG A 99 21.14 -9.77 6.52
N ASP A 100 22.20 -10.18 7.15
CA ASP A 100 22.72 -11.54 7.05
C ASP A 100 21.74 -12.55 7.66
N ARG A 101 21.13 -12.24 8.81
CA ARG A 101 20.04 -13.04 9.42
C ARG A 101 18.80 -13.14 8.53
N MET A 102 18.42 -12.06 7.83
CA MET A 102 17.34 -12.12 6.84
C MET A 102 17.69 -13.06 5.68
N LEU A 103 18.92 -13.00 5.17
CA LEU A 103 19.38 -13.88 4.10
C LEU A 103 19.40 -15.35 4.53
N ASP A 104 19.83 -15.63 5.76
CA ASP A 104 19.82 -16.99 6.34
C ASP A 104 18.38 -17.55 6.44
N LYS A 105 17.41 -16.68 6.70
CA LYS A 105 15.97 -17.02 6.67
C LYS A 105 15.36 -17.03 5.25
N GLY A 106 16.18 -16.88 4.20
CA GLY A 106 15.73 -16.86 2.80
C GLY A 106 15.10 -15.53 2.33
N CYS A 107 15.09 -14.50 3.16
CA CYS A 107 14.51 -13.20 2.85
C CYS A 107 15.56 -12.29 2.19
N ARG A 108 15.28 -11.85 0.95
CA ARG A 108 16.15 -10.96 0.16
C ARG A 108 15.63 -9.54 0.03
N THR A 109 14.57 -9.20 0.75
CA THR A 109 13.92 -7.89 0.69
C THR A 109 14.92 -6.78 1.04
N PRO A 110 15.06 -5.73 0.18
CA PRO A 110 16.01 -4.67 0.40
C PRO A 110 15.70 -3.86 1.66
N LEU A 111 16.74 -3.64 2.49
CA LEU A 111 16.66 -2.81 3.69
C LEU A 111 16.89 -1.33 3.37
N ILE A 112 16.08 -0.47 3.99
CA ILE A 112 16.20 0.98 3.88
C ILE A 112 16.57 1.55 5.24
N GLY A 113 17.66 2.31 5.33
CA GLY A 113 18.03 3.03 6.54
C GLY A 113 17.31 4.37 6.65
N ASP A 114 16.67 4.61 7.79
CA ASP A 114 16.03 5.88 8.14
C ASP A 114 16.97 6.68 9.05
N PHE A 115 17.52 7.78 8.50
CA PHE A 115 18.51 8.60 9.18
C PHE A 115 17.92 9.96 9.59
N HIS A 116 18.26 10.36 10.80
CA HIS A 116 17.94 11.66 11.39
C HIS A 116 19.25 12.32 11.88
N TYR A 117 19.25 13.54 12.28
CA TYR A 117 20.30 14.40 12.85
C TYR A 117 21.78 13.97 12.69
N ASN A 118 22.13 12.74 13.05
CA ASN A 118 23.48 12.17 13.07
C ASN A 118 23.77 11.19 11.91
N GLY A 119 22.84 11.08 10.93
CA GLY A 119 22.97 10.12 9.83
C GLY A 119 24.29 10.23 9.06
N HIS A 120 24.79 11.46 8.83
CA HIS A 120 26.08 11.73 8.19
C HIS A 120 27.26 11.16 8.99
N LEU A 121 27.19 11.20 10.32
CA LEU A 121 28.23 10.62 11.19
C LEU A 121 28.15 9.10 11.20
N LEU A 122 26.95 8.53 11.30
CA LEU A 122 26.73 7.09 11.31
C LEU A 122 27.20 6.44 10.01
N LEU A 123 26.79 6.97 8.88
CA LEU A 123 27.18 6.45 7.56
C LEU A 123 28.69 6.57 7.32
N SER A 124 29.32 7.67 7.80
CA SER A 124 30.77 7.83 7.69
C SER A 124 31.56 6.89 8.59
N ARG A 125 31.08 6.66 9.83
CA ARG A 125 31.79 5.85 10.82
C ARG A 125 31.57 4.36 10.62
N TYR A 126 30.43 3.96 10.06
CA TYR A 126 30.03 2.56 9.89
C TYR A 126 29.83 2.21 8.40
N PRO A 127 30.90 2.06 7.61
CA PRO A 127 30.81 1.79 6.18
C PRO A 127 30.12 0.44 5.87
N ALA A 128 30.21 -0.55 6.79
CA ALA A 128 29.49 -1.81 6.66
C ALA A 128 27.94 -1.61 6.71
N CYS A 129 27.47 -0.70 7.58
CA CYS A 129 26.07 -0.28 7.59
C CYS A 129 25.67 0.36 6.27
N ALA A 130 26.47 1.32 5.79
CA ALA A 130 26.21 1.99 4.52
C ALA A 130 26.12 0.98 3.35
N GLY A 131 27.04 0.02 3.30
CA GLY A 131 27.06 -1.04 2.28
C GLY A 131 25.89 -2.02 2.36
N ALA A 132 25.45 -2.38 3.56
CA ALA A 132 24.39 -3.35 3.79
C ALA A 132 22.99 -2.82 3.42
N LEU A 133 22.77 -1.52 3.54
CA LEU A 133 21.51 -0.86 3.18
C LEU A 133 21.38 -0.72 1.65
N ALA A 134 20.16 -0.87 1.16
CA ALA A 134 19.84 -0.71 -0.26
C ALA A 134 19.41 0.72 -0.64
N LYS A 135 18.95 1.52 0.31
CA LYS A 135 18.53 2.91 0.13
C LYS A 135 18.64 3.66 1.45
N TYR A 136 18.92 4.97 1.39
CA TYR A 136 18.87 5.84 2.57
C TYR A 136 17.67 6.76 2.52
N ARG A 137 16.97 6.91 3.63
CA ARG A 137 15.95 7.94 3.80
C ARG A 137 16.52 9.07 4.62
N ILE A 138 16.39 10.27 4.10
CA ILE A 138 16.84 11.51 4.72
C ILE A 138 15.65 12.46 4.84
N ASN A 139 15.47 13.07 6.01
CA ASN A 139 14.57 14.19 6.18
C ASN A 139 15.38 15.49 6.16
N PRO A 140 15.27 16.31 5.11
CA PRO A 140 16.07 17.54 5.01
C PRO A 140 15.91 18.49 6.20
N GLY A 141 14.72 18.51 6.83
CA GLY A 141 14.45 19.29 8.04
C GLY A 141 15.14 18.79 9.31
N ASN A 142 15.58 17.52 9.33
CA ASN A 142 16.13 16.84 10.50
C ASN A 142 17.55 16.28 10.27
N VAL A 143 18.28 16.73 9.28
CA VAL A 143 19.65 16.23 9.00
C VAL A 143 20.67 16.87 9.93
N GLY A 144 20.40 18.06 10.45
CA GLY A 144 21.29 18.79 11.33
C GLY A 144 20.62 20.04 11.88
N THR A 145 21.40 20.87 12.58
CA THR A 145 20.92 22.11 13.16
C THR A 145 21.63 23.32 12.55
N GLY A 146 20.86 24.39 12.30
CA GLY A 146 21.38 25.67 11.82
C GLY A 146 22.03 25.61 10.43
N ASN A 147 23.07 26.41 10.20
CA ASN A 147 23.74 26.60 8.92
C ASN A 147 24.49 25.36 8.38
N ARG A 148 24.68 24.31 9.20
CA ARG A 148 25.36 23.07 8.78
C ARG A 148 24.43 22.02 8.20
N ARG A 149 23.12 22.27 8.18
CA ARG A 149 22.13 21.31 7.71
C ARG A 149 22.40 20.86 6.27
N ASP A 150 22.68 21.78 5.39
CA ASP A 150 22.91 21.49 3.98
C ASP A 150 24.23 20.75 3.76
N GLU A 151 25.30 21.09 4.50
CA GLU A 151 26.58 20.37 4.47
C GLU A 151 26.41 18.90 4.90
N GLN A 152 25.62 18.66 5.95
CA GLN A 152 25.36 17.31 6.46
C GLN A 152 24.48 16.50 5.49
N PHE A 153 23.50 17.14 4.87
CA PHE A 153 22.70 16.53 3.80
C PHE A 153 23.57 16.14 2.60
N VAL A 154 24.40 17.05 2.13
CA VAL A 154 25.37 16.82 1.04
C VAL A 154 26.33 15.67 1.39
N THR A 155 26.78 15.57 2.65
CA THR A 155 27.66 14.49 3.09
C THR A 155 26.96 13.13 2.93
N ILE A 156 25.69 13.00 3.33
CA ILE A 156 24.94 11.76 3.14
C ILE A 156 24.74 11.44 1.65
N CYS A 157 24.46 12.46 0.83
CA CYS A 157 24.32 12.28 -0.61
C CYS A 157 25.62 11.80 -1.28
N LYS A 158 26.78 12.33 -0.86
CA LYS A 158 28.10 11.86 -1.34
C LYS A 158 28.36 10.42 -0.95
N ILE A 159 28.06 10.01 0.30
CA ILE A 159 28.19 8.62 0.73
C ILE A 159 27.25 7.72 -0.08
N ALA A 160 26.01 8.16 -0.32
CA ALA A 160 25.06 7.42 -1.15
C ALA A 160 25.57 7.21 -2.58
N ARG A 161 26.13 8.26 -3.20
CA ARG A 161 26.78 8.20 -4.51
C ARG A 161 27.92 7.19 -4.51
N ASP A 162 28.83 7.29 -3.54
CA ASP A 162 30.06 6.47 -3.47
C ASP A 162 29.71 4.98 -3.24
N HIS A 163 28.62 4.68 -2.58
CA HIS A 163 28.06 3.32 -2.41
C HIS A 163 27.08 2.91 -3.52
N GLY A 164 26.80 3.77 -4.51
CA GLY A 164 25.82 3.51 -5.56
C GLY A 164 24.36 3.35 -5.05
N LYS A 165 24.03 3.96 -3.91
CA LYS A 165 22.72 3.80 -3.26
C LYS A 165 21.79 4.97 -3.63
N PRO A 166 20.51 4.69 -3.90
CA PRO A 166 19.51 5.74 -4.01
C PRO A 166 19.16 6.34 -2.64
N VAL A 167 18.64 7.57 -2.70
CA VAL A 167 18.21 8.35 -1.55
C VAL A 167 16.72 8.66 -1.67
N ARG A 168 15.97 8.56 -0.58
CA ARG A 168 14.65 9.15 -0.48
C ARG A 168 14.69 10.44 0.31
N ILE A 169 14.41 11.55 -0.36
CA ILE A 169 14.20 12.85 0.26
C ILE A 169 12.81 12.86 0.86
N GLY A 170 12.75 12.82 2.20
CA GLY A 170 11.51 12.65 2.95
C GLY A 170 11.14 13.89 3.76
N VAL A 171 10.42 14.83 3.17
CA VAL A 171 9.90 16.01 3.84
C VAL A 171 8.68 15.66 4.67
N ASN A 172 8.62 16.16 5.91
CA ASN A 172 7.45 16.06 6.78
C ASN A 172 7.00 17.46 7.18
N GLY A 173 5.69 17.70 7.23
CA GLY A 173 5.12 18.99 7.59
C GLY A 173 5.59 19.51 8.95
N GLY A 174 5.72 18.62 9.95
CA GLY A 174 6.19 18.98 11.30
C GLY A 174 7.68 19.34 11.43
N SER A 175 8.49 19.20 10.36
CA SER A 175 9.93 19.47 10.37
C SER A 175 10.38 20.39 9.24
N LEU A 176 9.48 21.23 8.74
CA LEU A 176 9.82 22.26 7.75
C LEU A 176 10.77 23.32 8.32
N ASN A 177 11.58 23.90 7.43
CA ASN A 177 12.38 25.06 7.76
C ASN A 177 11.46 26.25 8.10
N GLN A 178 11.55 26.73 9.36
CA GLN A 178 10.70 27.82 9.83
C GLN A 178 11.00 29.13 9.12
N ASP A 179 12.26 29.39 8.71
CA ASP A 179 12.63 30.60 7.98
C ASP A 179 11.95 30.63 6.59
N LEU A 180 11.88 29.46 5.92
CA LEU A 180 11.14 29.35 4.66
C LEU A 180 9.65 29.62 4.86
N VAL A 181 9.05 29.04 5.89
CA VAL A 181 7.62 29.23 6.20
C VAL A 181 7.34 30.70 6.49
N MET A 182 8.15 31.34 7.35
CA MET A 182 8.01 32.77 7.70
C MET A 182 8.18 33.68 6.48
N ALA A 183 9.18 33.43 5.64
CA ALA A 183 9.39 34.19 4.41
C ALA A 183 8.18 34.09 3.46
N LYS A 184 7.59 32.91 3.31
CA LYS A 184 6.40 32.70 2.47
C LYS A 184 5.12 33.28 3.07
N MET A 185 4.97 33.29 4.38
CA MET A 185 3.90 34.00 5.08
C MET A 185 4.01 35.52 4.87
N GLN A 186 5.21 36.07 5.00
CA GLN A 186 5.47 37.49 4.75
C GLN A 186 5.19 37.85 3.27
N GLU A 187 5.68 37.05 2.32
CA GLU A 187 5.38 37.24 0.88
C GLU A 187 3.88 37.25 0.61
N ASN A 188 3.12 36.36 1.25
CA ASN A 188 1.66 36.32 1.12
C ASN A 188 1.01 37.63 1.58
N THR A 189 1.48 38.19 2.69
CA THR A 189 1.00 39.47 3.23
C THR A 189 1.36 40.65 2.34
N ASP A 190 2.64 40.78 1.94
CA ASP A 190 3.16 41.90 1.16
C ASP A 190 2.53 41.99 -0.22
N ARG A 191 2.31 40.82 -0.84
CA ARG A 191 1.71 40.72 -2.18
C ARG A 191 0.19 40.58 -2.17
N ARG A 192 -0.43 40.54 -0.98
CA ARG A 192 -1.90 40.38 -0.80
C ARG A 192 -2.46 39.19 -1.58
N LEU A 193 -1.80 38.01 -1.47
CA LEU A 193 -2.17 36.82 -2.24
C LEU A 193 -3.39 36.09 -1.66
N ASP A 194 -3.83 36.45 -0.45
CA ASP A 194 -4.98 35.91 0.28
C ASP A 194 -4.99 34.35 0.36
N ARG A 195 -3.81 33.75 0.49
CA ARG A 195 -3.67 32.31 0.66
C ARG A 195 -3.80 31.94 2.14
N ARG A 196 -4.46 30.81 2.40
CA ARG A 196 -4.57 30.25 3.75
C ARG A 196 -3.22 29.70 4.22
N SER A 197 -3.02 29.66 5.54
CA SER A 197 -1.77 29.16 6.14
C SER A 197 -1.43 27.74 5.71
N GLU A 198 -2.42 26.86 5.58
CA GLU A 198 -2.24 25.48 5.12
C GLU A 198 -1.70 25.44 3.67
N GLU A 199 -2.20 26.29 2.79
CA GLU A 199 -1.77 26.36 1.39
C GLU A 199 -0.31 26.86 1.30
N ILE A 200 0.10 27.76 2.18
CA ILE A 200 1.48 28.22 2.27
C ILE A 200 2.40 27.12 2.79
N ILE A 201 1.98 26.39 3.83
CA ILE A 201 2.73 25.26 4.36
C ILE A 201 2.89 24.17 3.31
N ASN A 202 1.82 23.83 2.59
CA ASN A 202 1.84 22.86 1.50
C ASN A 202 2.81 23.29 0.37
N ALA A 203 2.81 24.55 0.01
CA ALA A 203 3.78 25.12 -0.96
C ALA A 203 5.22 25.02 -0.44
N CYS A 204 5.47 25.31 0.84
CA CYS A 204 6.78 25.17 1.46
C CYS A 204 7.28 23.71 1.46
N MET A 205 6.39 22.74 1.60
CA MET A 205 6.77 21.32 1.49
C MET A 205 7.25 20.95 0.09
N VAL A 206 6.56 21.41 -0.94
CA VAL A 206 6.95 21.23 -2.34
C VAL A 206 8.30 21.90 -2.60
N ILE A 207 8.46 23.16 -2.22
CA ILE A 207 9.72 23.92 -2.37
C ILE A 207 10.88 23.18 -1.69
N SER A 208 10.71 22.79 -0.43
CA SER A 208 11.74 22.07 0.34
C SER A 208 12.15 20.76 -0.33
N ALA A 209 11.21 20.02 -0.91
CA ALA A 209 11.49 18.77 -1.61
C ALA A 209 12.28 19.01 -2.90
N LEU A 210 11.91 20.03 -3.69
CA LEU A 210 12.56 20.37 -4.96
C LEU A 210 13.96 20.96 -4.75
N GLU A 211 14.12 21.87 -3.80
CA GLU A 211 15.43 22.43 -3.43
C GLU A 211 16.38 21.36 -2.92
N SER A 212 15.89 20.45 -2.05
CA SER A 212 16.69 19.32 -1.57
C SER A 212 17.05 18.35 -2.70
N THR A 213 16.18 18.19 -3.70
CA THR A 213 16.47 17.38 -4.88
C THR A 213 17.58 18.03 -5.73
N ALA A 214 17.52 19.34 -5.95
CA ALA A 214 18.55 20.08 -6.66
C ALA A 214 19.91 19.94 -5.94
N LEU A 215 19.94 20.14 -4.63
CA LEU A 215 21.13 20.00 -3.80
C LEU A 215 21.70 18.56 -3.84
N ALA A 216 20.84 17.54 -3.88
CA ALA A 216 21.27 16.15 -4.02
C ALA A 216 21.93 15.88 -5.39
N LEU A 217 21.38 16.44 -6.47
CA LEU A 217 21.98 16.38 -7.81
C LEU A 217 23.34 17.10 -7.86
N GLU A 218 23.45 18.29 -7.27
CA GLU A 218 24.72 19.04 -7.14
C GLU A 218 25.75 18.27 -6.31
N ALA A 219 25.32 17.50 -5.31
CA ALA A 219 26.19 16.61 -4.53
C ALA A 219 26.68 15.39 -5.32
N GLY A 220 26.19 15.19 -6.55
CA GLY A 220 26.62 14.16 -7.50
C GLY A 220 25.75 12.92 -7.56
N LEU A 221 24.55 12.94 -6.97
CA LEU A 221 23.53 11.90 -7.25
C LEU A 221 22.96 12.10 -8.65
N THR A 222 22.52 11.03 -9.27
CA THR A 222 21.84 11.05 -10.57
C THR A 222 20.32 10.98 -10.38
N ALA A 223 19.55 11.40 -11.39
CA ALA A 223 18.10 11.39 -11.32
C ALA A 223 17.49 10.02 -10.97
N ASN A 224 18.13 8.94 -11.43
CA ASN A 224 17.72 7.56 -11.12
C ASN A 224 18.18 7.05 -9.72
N GLN A 225 18.67 7.95 -8.87
CA GLN A 225 19.02 7.66 -7.47
C GLN A 225 18.17 8.45 -6.47
N ILE A 226 17.14 9.19 -6.92
CA ILE A 226 16.36 10.05 -6.02
C ILE A 226 14.88 9.66 -6.07
N VAL A 227 14.30 9.48 -4.89
CA VAL A 227 12.84 9.30 -4.66
C VAL A 227 12.38 10.43 -3.74
N ILE A 228 11.21 10.99 -3.97
CA ILE A 228 10.66 12.07 -3.15
C ILE A 228 9.47 11.60 -2.34
N SER A 229 9.35 12.10 -1.11
CA SER A 229 8.12 12.00 -0.32
C SER A 229 7.87 13.27 0.48
N CYS A 230 6.62 13.73 0.49
CA CYS A 230 6.12 14.83 1.32
C CYS A 230 4.95 14.33 2.14
N LYS A 231 5.13 14.15 3.46
CA LYS A 231 4.13 13.55 4.32
C LYS A 231 3.48 14.57 5.24
N VAL A 232 2.16 14.54 5.26
CA VAL A 232 1.27 15.31 6.13
C VAL A 232 0.24 14.39 6.76
N SER A 233 -0.49 14.88 7.75
CA SER A 233 -1.47 14.10 8.51
C SER A 233 -2.88 14.13 7.91
N THR A 234 -3.17 15.04 6.97
CA THR A 234 -4.50 15.17 6.37
C THR A 234 -4.54 14.70 4.91
N PRO A 235 -5.61 14.00 4.49
CA PRO A 235 -5.79 13.55 3.11
C PRO A 235 -5.78 14.68 2.08
N ARG A 236 -6.46 15.80 2.36
CA ARG A 236 -6.60 16.92 1.41
C ARG A 236 -5.26 17.58 1.12
N ASP A 237 -4.45 17.80 2.15
CA ASP A 237 -3.13 18.40 2.00
C ASP A 237 -2.19 17.46 1.25
N LEU A 238 -2.23 16.15 1.55
CA LEU A 238 -1.45 15.17 0.82
C LEU A 238 -1.76 15.22 -0.68
N ILE A 239 -3.03 15.18 -1.04
CA ILE A 239 -3.48 15.21 -2.43
C ILE A 239 -3.01 16.51 -3.12
N ALA A 240 -3.15 17.67 -2.47
CA ALA A 240 -2.73 18.95 -3.02
C ALA A 240 -1.22 18.99 -3.27
N ILE A 241 -0.40 18.55 -2.30
CA ILE A 241 1.06 18.52 -2.38
C ILE A 241 1.52 17.59 -3.51
N TYR A 242 0.99 16.39 -3.60
CA TYR A 242 1.46 15.42 -4.61
C TYR A 242 0.99 15.74 -6.02
N ARG A 243 -0.17 16.34 -6.20
CA ARG A 243 -0.59 16.90 -7.49
C ARG A 243 0.36 17.99 -7.97
N GLU A 244 0.84 18.84 -7.05
CA GLU A 244 1.79 19.88 -7.39
C GLU A 244 3.19 19.31 -7.65
N LEU A 245 3.67 18.36 -6.85
CA LEU A 245 4.94 17.65 -7.11
C LEU A 245 4.93 16.96 -8.47
N ALA A 246 3.85 16.29 -8.83
CA ALA A 246 3.72 15.60 -10.12
C ALA A 246 3.80 16.54 -11.34
N ARG A 247 3.50 17.82 -11.16
CA ARG A 247 3.65 18.83 -12.22
C ARG A 247 5.09 19.33 -12.35
N GLN A 248 5.88 19.27 -11.27
CA GLN A 248 7.18 19.94 -11.18
C GLN A 248 8.38 18.99 -11.22
N THR A 249 8.17 17.67 -11.07
CA THR A 249 9.27 16.70 -11.05
C THR A 249 8.94 15.43 -11.79
N THR A 250 9.96 14.78 -12.32
CA THR A 250 9.89 13.41 -12.86
C THR A 250 10.48 12.38 -11.88
N GLN A 251 10.82 12.78 -10.65
CA GLN A 251 11.29 11.86 -9.63
C GLN A 251 10.15 10.95 -9.15
N PRO A 252 10.41 9.66 -8.87
CA PRO A 252 9.42 8.78 -8.31
C PRO A 252 8.90 9.29 -6.96
N LEU A 253 7.60 9.15 -6.74
CA LEU A 253 6.91 9.68 -5.58
C LEU A 253 6.52 8.54 -4.62
N HIS A 254 6.93 8.67 -3.35
CA HIS A 254 6.55 7.76 -2.27
C HIS A 254 5.38 8.34 -1.48
N LEU A 255 4.20 7.78 -1.66
CA LEU A 255 2.98 8.23 -1.00
C LEU A 255 2.85 7.69 0.44
N GLY A 256 2.12 8.41 1.25
CA GLY A 256 1.69 7.98 2.58
C GLY A 256 1.41 9.15 3.50
N LEU A 257 0.40 9.02 4.34
CA LEU A 257 0.17 9.91 5.45
C LEU A 257 1.22 9.69 6.55
N THR A 258 1.50 10.72 7.34
CA THR A 258 2.10 10.60 8.67
C THR A 258 1.00 10.79 9.71
N GLU A 259 1.10 10.07 10.85
CA GLU A 259 0.15 10.24 11.96
C GLU A 259 -1.32 10.05 11.55
N ALA A 260 -1.57 9.09 10.65
CA ALA A 260 -2.92 8.82 10.16
C ALA A 260 -3.91 8.37 11.25
N GLY A 261 -3.37 7.82 12.35
CA GLY A 261 -4.14 7.34 13.49
C GLY A 261 -4.28 5.82 13.53
N MET A 262 -5.11 5.36 14.48
CA MET A 262 -5.30 3.93 14.77
C MET A 262 -6.46 3.35 13.95
N GLY A 263 -6.40 2.05 13.67
CA GLY A 263 -7.51 1.24 13.18
C GLY A 263 -8.25 1.86 12.00
N LEU A 264 -9.57 1.90 12.09
CA LEU A 264 -10.46 2.32 11.00
C LEU A 264 -10.14 3.74 10.47
N LYS A 265 -9.89 4.71 11.36
CA LYS A 265 -9.54 6.08 10.95
C LYS A 265 -8.28 6.09 10.10
N GLY A 266 -7.22 5.44 10.58
CA GLY A 266 -5.93 5.40 9.87
C GLY A 266 -6.04 4.73 8.51
N GLN A 267 -6.78 3.63 8.42
CA GLN A 267 -7.02 2.91 7.17
C GLN A 267 -7.82 3.76 6.17
N ILE A 268 -8.97 4.32 6.59
CA ILE A 268 -9.83 5.12 5.70
C ILE A 268 -9.09 6.36 5.22
N TRP A 269 -8.39 7.09 6.10
CA TRP A 269 -7.67 8.30 5.71
C TRP A 269 -6.52 8.00 4.76
N SER A 270 -5.79 6.92 4.99
CA SER A 270 -4.73 6.46 4.10
C SER A 270 -5.27 6.03 2.74
N ALA A 271 -6.36 5.25 2.72
CA ALA A 271 -7.01 4.80 1.49
C ALA A 271 -7.58 5.97 0.68
N ALA A 272 -8.27 6.92 1.32
CA ALA A 272 -8.82 8.09 0.65
C ALA A 272 -7.72 8.97 0.04
N ALA A 273 -6.65 9.24 0.78
CA ALA A 273 -5.56 10.11 0.31
C ALA A 273 -4.77 9.47 -0.84
N MET A 274 -4.33 8.23 -0.65
CA MET A 274 -3.50 7.54 -1.65
C MET A 274 -4.34 7.01 -2.82
N GLY A 275 -5.58 6.57 -2.58
CA GLY A 275 -6.45 6.06 -3.63
C GLY A 275 -6.75 7.10 -4.72
N ILE A 276 -7.04 8.34 -4.33
CA ILE A 276 -7.27 9.43 -5.29
C ILE A 276 -6.01 9.70 -6.12
N LEU A 277 -4.83 9.75 -5.50
CA LEU A 277 -3.57 9.99 -6.19
C LEU A 277 -3.20 8.84 -7.13
N LEU A 278 -3.34 7.61 -6.67
CA LEU A 278 -3.05 6.40 -7.45
C LEU A 278 -3.99 6.29 -8.66
N GLU A 279 -5.26 6.62 -8.51
CA GLU A 279 -6.24 6.66 -9.61
C GLU A 279 -5.89 7.75 -10.65
N GLU A 280 -5.25 8.83 -10.21
CA GLU A 280 -4.68 9.88 -11.09
C GLU A 280 -3.33 9.50 -11.69
N GLY A 281 -2.82 8.28 -11.44
CA GLY A 281 -1.51 7.83 -11.89
C GLY A 281 -0.34 8.51 -11.19
N ILE A 282 -0.54 9.02 -9.97
CA ILE A 282 0.47 9.66 -9.14
C ILE A 282 0.86 8.73 -8.00
N GLY A 283 2.13 8.34 -7.94
CA GLY A 283 2.69 7.49 -6.89
C GLY A 283 3.31 6.21 -7.41
N ASP A 284 4.56 5.97 -7.02
CA ASP A 284 5.38 4.84 -7.48
C ASP A 284 5.67 3.85 -6.35
N THR A 285 5.53 4.29 -5.10
CA THR A 285 5.64 3.45 -3.92
C THR A 285 4.77 4.01 -2.81
N ILE A 286 4.21 3.13 -1.99
CA ILE A 286 3.29 3.53 -0.92
C ILE A 286 3.71 2.95 0.42
N ARG A 287 3.35 3.65 1.50
CA ARG A 287 3.36 3.11 2.86
C ARG A 287 2.12 3.59 3.62
N VAL A 288 1.29 2.67 4.03
CA VAL A 288 0.27 2.91 5.05
C VAL A 288 0.98 3.02 6.40
N SER A 289 0.67 4.03 7.21
CA SER A 289 1.28 4.26 8.53
C SER A 289 0.18 4.28 9.58
N LEU A 290 -0.04 3.15 10.23
CA LEU A 290 -1.01 3.03 11.31
C LEU A 290 -0.33 3.13 12.66
N THR A 291 -0.99 3.73 13.63
CA THR A 291 -0.62 3.58 15.03
C THR A 291 -1.05 2.18 15.46
N PRO A 292 -0.13 1.26 15.81
CA PRO A 292 -0.52 -0.08 16.22
C PRO A 292 -1.30 -0.05 17.54
N ARG A 293 -2.21 -1.01 17.73
CA ARG A 293 -2.76 -1.29 19.06
C ARG A 293 -1.65 -1.93 19.92
N PRO A 294 -1.75 -1.90 21.26
CA PRO A 294 -0.73 -2.51 22.12
C PRO A 294 -0.39 -3.96 21.75
N ASP A 295 -1.41 -4.75 21.35
CA ASP A 295 -1.27 -6.16 20.93
C ASP A 295 -1.53 -6.31 19.43
N GLY A 296 -1.40 -5.24 18.64
CA GLY A 296 -1.73 -5.21 17.23
C GLY A 296 -0.61 -5.81 16.36
N ASP A 297 -1.02 -6.43 15.28
CA ASP A 297 -0.11 -6.98 14.29
C ASP A 297 0.51 -5.86 13.43
N ARG A 298 1.84 -5.80 13.37
CA ARG A 298 2.54 -4.82 12.53
C ARG A 298 2.30 -5.05 11.03
N ARG A 299 1.92 -6.25 10.63
CA ARG A 299 1.59 -6.61 9.25
C ARG A 299 0.31 -5.94 8.75
N ASP A 300 -0.57 -5.44 9.63
CA ASP A 300 -1.80 -4.74 9.24
C ASP A 300 -1.56 -3.56 8.30
N GLU A 301 -0.43 -2.84 8.46
CA GLU A 301 -0.05 -1.76 7.55
C GLU A 301 0.22 -2.27 6.13
N VAL A 302 0.83 -3.45 6.02
CA VAL A 302 1.17 -4.07 4.73
C VAL A 302 -0.09 -4.60 4.06
N TYR A 303 -0.94 -5.31 4.82
CA TYR A 303 -2.22 -5.80 4.30
C TYR A 303 -3.10 -4.65 3.80
N ALA A 304 -3.21 -3.54 4.57
CA ALA A 304 -3.95 -2.36 4.13
C ALA A 304 -3.37 -1.71 2.86
N ALA A 305 -2.04 -1.71 2.70
CA ALA A 305 -1.40 -1.21 1.49
C ALA A 305 -1.64 -2.13 0.28
N CYS A 306 -1.56 -3.44 0.47
CA CYS A 306 -1.85 -4.43 -0.58
C CYS A 306 -3.31 -4.36 -1.02
N GLU A 307 -4.26 -4.32 -0.06
CA GLU A 307 -5.69 -4.20 -0.34
C GLU A 307 -6.03 -2.89 -1.07
N LEU A 308 -5.39 -1.78 -0.71
CA LEU A 308 -5.57 -0.52 -1.43
C LEU A 308 -5.19 -0.66 -2.91
N LEU A 309 -4.03 -1.22 -3.22
CA LEU A 309 -3.60 -1.42 -4.60
C LEU A 309 -4.47 -2.44 -5.34
N GLN A 310 -4.93 -3.47 -4.65
CA GLN A 310 -5.80 -4.50 -5.20
C GLN A 310 -7.21 -3.97 -5.49
N SER A 311 -7.77 -3.15 -4.60
CA SER A 311 -9.10 -2.54 -4.78
C SER A 311 -9.17 -1.60 -5.98
N LEU A 312 -8.04 -0.99 -6.36
CA LEU A 312 -7.91 -0.14 -7.55
C LEU A 312 -7.54 -0.93 -8.81
N GLY A 313 -7.37 -2.26 -8.73
CA GLY A 313 -6.94 -3.07 -9.86
C GLY A 313 -5.51 -2.80 -10.35
N LEU A 314 -4.70 -2.11 -9.55
CA LEU A 314 -3.30 -1.78 -9.89
C LEU A 314 -2.37 -2.97 -9.70
N ARG A 315 -2.65 -3.82 -8.72
CA ARG A 315 -1.89 -5.03 -8.38
C ARG A 315 -2.79 -6.07 -7.74
N SER A 316 -2.35 -7.33 -7.77
CA SER A 316 -2.94 -8.44 -7.02
C SER A 316 -1.89 -9.05 -6.09
N PHE A 317 -2.25 -9.31 -4.83
CA PHE A 317 -1.34 -9.83 -3.81
C PHE A 317 -1.81 -11.16 -3.23
N ALA A 318 -3.12 -11.33 -3.12
CA ALA A 318 -3.78 -12.53 -2.63
C ALA A 318 -5.16 -12.66 -3.26
N PRO A 319 -5.74 -13.87 -3.27
CA PRO A 319 -7.12 -14.08 -3.68
C PRO A 319 -8.09 -13.14 -2.97
N SER A 320 -8.98 -12.52 -3.74
CA SER A 320 -10.02 -11.65 -3.19
C SER A 320 -11.18 -12.49 -2.65
N ILE A 321 -11.59 -12.24 -1.41
CA ILE A 321 -12.70 -12.95 -0.77
C ILE A 321 -13.88 -12.00 -0.63
N THR A 322 -14.93 -12.27 -1.39
CA THR A 322 -16.21 -11.56 -1.29
C THR A 322 -17.10 -12.28 -0.31
N ALA A 323 -17.54 -11.57 0.73
CA ALA A 323 -18.46 -12.11 1.72
C ALA A 323 -19.74 -11.28 1.82
N CYS A 324 -20.85 -11.94 2.13
CA CYS A 324 -22.13 -11.27 2.37
C CYS A 324 -22.02 -10.34 3.60
N PRO A 325 -22.56 -9.11 3.56
CA PRO A 325 -22.55 -8.22 4.73
C PRO A 325 -23.48 -8.68 5.86
N GLY A 326 -24.35 -9.67 5.60
CA GLY A 326 -25.40 -10.09 6.53
C GLY A 326 -26.60 -9.14 6.52
N CYS A 327 -27.76 -9.71 6.76
CA CYS A 327 -29.02 -8.95 6.91
C CYS A 327 -30.05 -9.82 7.67
N GLY A 328 -31.31 -9.37 7.79
CA GLY A 328 -32.39 -10.14 8.46
C GLY A 328 -32.70 -11.51 7.86
N ARG A 329 -32.14 -11.86 6.69
CA ARG A 329 -32.23 -13.22 6.11
C ARG A 329 -31.18 -14.20 6.64
N THR A 330 -30.14 -13.70 7.30
CA THR A 330 -29.02 -14.49 7.83
C THR A 330 -28.90 -14.21 9.32
N THR A 331 -29.50 -15.07 10.16
CA THR A 331 -29.44 -14.91 11.62
C THR A 331 -28.31 -15.70 12.26
N SER A 332 -27.62 -16.58 11.49
CA SER A 332 -26.46 -17.34 11.97
C SER A 332 -25.16 -16.62 11.63
N SER A 333 -24.11 -16.83 12.44
CA SER A 333 -22.75 -16.34 12.21
C SER A 333 -21.94 -17.25 11.25
N THR A 334 -22.50 -18.39 10.84
CA THR A 334 -21.78 -19.42 10.09
C THR A 334 -21.06 -18.91 8.85
N PHE A 335 -21.70 -18.02 8.06
CA PHE A 335 -21.05 -17.47 6.86
C PHE A 335 -19.92 -16.51 7.19
N GLN A 336 -20.01 -15.78 8.31
CA GLN A 336 -18.96 -14.88 8.79
C GLN A 336 -17.74 -15.67 9.25
N GLU A 337 -17.98 -16.72 10.04
CA GLU A 337 -16.96 -17.64 10.54
C GLU A 337 -16.24 -18.35 9.38
N LEU A 338 -17.02 -18.85 8.40
CA LEU A 338 -16.47 -19.46 7.20
C LEU A 338 -15.64 -18.46 6.39
N ALA A 339 -16.13 -17.25 6.16
CA ALA A 339 -15.40 -16.23 5.42
C ALA A 339 -14.07 -15.90 6.11
N GLU A 340 -14.07 -15.74 7.43
CA GLU A 340 -12.86 -15.48 8.22
C GLU A 340 -11.87 -16.66 8.16
N GLN A 341 -12.37 -17.90 8.24
CA GLN A 341 -11.52 -19.09 8.13
C GLN A 341 -10.88 -19.21 6.75
N ILE A 342 -11.64 -18.97 5.68
CA ILE A 342 -11.11 -18.96 4.31
C ILE A 342 -10.08 -17.83 4.13
N GLN A 343 -10.34 -16.63 4.65
CA GLN A 343 -9.40 -15.52 4.58
C GLN A 343 -8.09 -15.84 5.30
N ARG A 344 -8.15 -16.39 6.50
CA ARG A 344 -6.95 -16.83 7.25
C ARG A 344 -6.19 -17.93 6.52
N HIS A 345 -6.91 -18.92 5.96
CA HIS A 345 -6.32 -20.00 5.18
C HIS A 345 -5.57 -19.46 3.94
N VAL A 346 -6.24 -18.65 3.13
CA VAL A 346 -5.66 -18.04 1.94
C VAL A 346 -4.41 -17.23 2.28
N HIS A 347 -4.46 -16.35 3.30
CA HIS A 347 -3.30 -15.59 3.74
C HIS A 347 -2.15 -16.48 4.21
N GLY A 348 -2.44 -17.55 4.95
CA GLY A 348 -1.42 -18.51 5.41
C GLY A 348 -0.78 -19.31 4.27
N MET A 349 -1.54 -19.60 3.20
CA MET A 349 -1.05 -20.36 2.06
C MET A 349 -0.31 -19.51 1.01
N MET A 350 -0.54 -18.19 0.97
CA MET A 350 0.06 -17.33 -0.07
C MET A 350 1.57 -17.42 -0.20
N PRO A 351 2.38 -17.47 0.88
CA PRO A 351 3.83 -17.65 0.76
C PRO A 351 4.22 -18.92 0.00
N VAL A 352 3.45 -20.01 0.18
CA VAL A 352 3.66 -21.28 -0.51
C VAL A 352 3.09 -21.23 -1.93
N TRP A 353 1.88 -20.72 -2.10
CA TRP A 353 1.21 -20.69 -3.41
C TRP A 353 1.96 -19.84 -4.42
N LYS A 354 2.44 -18.66 -4.02
CA LYS A 354 3.22 -17.77 -4.90
C LYS A 354 4.48 -18.43 -5.48
N THR A 355 5.07 -19.41 -4.79
CA THR A 355 6.25 -20.11 -5.29
C THR A 355 5.91 -21.23 -6.29
N ARG A 356 4.64 -21.69 -6.30
CA ARG A 356 4.21 -22.86 -7.08
C ARG A 356 3.22 -22.54 -8.19
N TYR A 357 2.41 -21.49 -8.00
CA TYR A 357 1.22 -21.23 -8.81
C TYR A 357 1.21 -19.77 -9.29
N ALA A 358 1.57 -19.52 -10.53
CA ALA A 358 1.54 -18.18 -11.09
C ALA A 358 0.10 -17.71 -11.34
N GLY A 359 -0.26 -16.52 -10.87
CA GLY A 359 -1.57 -15.88 -11.04
C GLY A 359 -2.62 -16.33 -10.00
N VAL A 360 -2.23 -17.09 -8.96
CA VAL A 360 -3.15 -17.48 -7.89
C VAL A 360 -3.69 -16.27 -7.13
N GLU A 361 -2.93 -15.19 -7.07
CA GLU A 361 -3.29 -13.92 -6.47
C GLU A 361 -4.47 -13.22 -7.15
N GLU A 362 -4.82 -13.61 -8.37
CA GLU A 362 -5.96 -13.07 -9.12
C GLU A 362 -7.27 -13.83 -8.86
N MET A 363 -7.21 -14.92 -8.09
CA MET A 363 -8.38 -15.74 -7.77
C MET A 363 -9.42 -14.97 -6.97
N ARG A 364 -10.68 -15.21 -7.26
CA ARG A 364 -11.82 -14.66 -6.52
C ARG A 364 -12.62 -15.78 -5.85
N VAL A 365 -12.82 -15.64 -4.55
CA VAL A 365 -13.61 -16.57 -3.74
C VAL A 365 -14.86 -15.85 -3.24
N ALA A 366 -16.01 -16.52 -3.20
CA ALA A 366 -17.25 -15.96 -2.65
C ALA A 366 -17.78 -16.82 -1.51
N VAL A 367 -18.15 -16.19 -0.39
CA VAL A 367 -18.81 -16.81 0.76
C VAL A 367 -20.11 -16.06 1.06
N MET A 368 -21.23 -16.65 0.68
CA MET A 368 -22.52 -15.98 0.72
C MET A 368 -23.47 -16.62 1.73
N GLY A 369 -24.27 -15.79 2.42
CA GLY A 369 -25.07 -16.19 3.58
C GLY A 369 -26.54 -16.54 3.30
N CYS A 370 -27.02 -16.45 2.04
CA CYS A 370 -28.39 -16.83 1.68
C CYS A 370 -28.55 -17.08 0.18
N VAL A 371 -29.64 -17.70 -0.24
CA VAL A 371 -29.90 -18.02 -1.67
C VAL A 371 -30.31 -16.81 -2.53
N VAL A 372 -30.56 -15.63 -1.95
CA VAL A 372 -31.06 -14.48 -2.72
C VAL A 372 -29.98 -13.92 -3.65
N ASN A 373 -28.82 -13.54 -3.11
CA ASN A 373 -27.68 -13.06 -3.91
C ASN A 373 -26.59 -14.16 -4.03
N GLY A 374 -26.62 -15.15 -3.14
CA GLY A 374 -25.59 -16.18 -3.01
C GLY A 374 -25.24 -16.87 -4.31
N PRO A 375 -26.19 -17.46 -5.05
CA PRO A 375 -25.89 -18.14 -6.31
C PRO A 375 -25.33 -17.21 -7.40
N GLY A 376 -25.78 -15.94 -7.43
CA GLY A 376 -25.28 -14.95 -8.39
C GLY A 376 -23.82 -14.59 -8.15
N GLU A 377 -23.50 -14.17 -6.94
CA GLU A 377 -22.15 -13.79 -6.53
C GLU A 377 -21.18 -14.99 -6.56
N SER A 378 -21.64 -16.17 -6.11
CA SER A 378 -20.82 -17.39 -6.17
C SER A 378 -20.50 -17.82 -7.60
N LYS A 379 -21.38 -17.58 -8.58
CA LYS A 379 -21.12 -17.83 -9.99
C LYS A 379 -20.17 -16.79 -10.62
N ALA A 380 -20.16 -15.58 -10.10
CA ALA A 380 -19.25 -14.51 -10.58
C ALA A 380 -17.81 -14.67 -10.06
N ALA A 381 -17.61 -15.48 -9.03
CA ALA A 381 -16.29 -15.83 -8.49
C ALA A 381 -15.70 -17.05 -9.22
N ASN A 382 -14.40 -17.29 -9.04
CA ASN A 382 -13.75 -18.50 -9.51
C ASN A 382 -14.24 -19.73 -8.75
N ILE A 383 -14.39 -19.59 -7.43
CA ILE A 383 -15.05 -20.58 -6.58
C ILE A 383 -15.90 -19.85 -5.55
N GLY A 384 -17.13 -20.31 -5.34
CA GLY A 384 -18.05 -19.69 -4.40
C GLY A 384 -19.01 -20.68 -3.76
N ILE A 385 -19.35 -20.41 -2.49
CA ILE A 385 -20.34 -21.17 -1.73
C ILE A 385 -21.49 -20.26 -1.32
N SER A 386 -22.71 -20.76 -1.41
CA SER A 386 -23.91 -20.09 -0.91
C SER A 386 -24.49 -20.88 0.25
N LEU A 387 -24.41 -20.32 1.46
CA LEU A 387 -25.00 -20.92 2.65
C LEU A 387 -26.53 -20.67 2.69
N PRO A 388 -27.30 -21.48 3.42
CA PRO A 388 -28.71 -21.23 3.60
C PRO A 388 -28.96 -20.07 4.55
N GLY A 389 -29.93 -19.23 4.21
CA GLY A 389 -30.48 -18.24 5.11
C GLY A 389 -31.47 -18.84 6.13
N THR A 390 -32.03 -17.96 6.98
CA THR A 390 -33.02 -18.37 7.99
C THR A 390 -34.26 -18.96 7.33
N GLY A 391 -34.61 -20.20 7.67
CA GLY A 391 -35.75 -20.90 7.13
C GLY A 391 -35.55 -21.51 5.74
N GLU A 392 -34.36 -21.43 5.17
CA GLU A 392 -34.00 -22.10 3.92
C GLU A 392 -33.54 -23.56 4.19
N GLU A 393 -33.59 -24.41 3.15
CA GLU A 393 -33.07 -25.77 3.28
C GLU A 393 -31.58 -25.76 3.62
N PRO A 394 -31.09 -26.66 4.51
CA PRO A 394 -29.70 -26.68 4.95
C PRO A 394 -28.77 -27.27 3.88
N THR A 395 -28.74 -26.63 2.73
CA THR A 395 -27.93 -27.02 1.57
C THR A 395 -27.02 -25.85 1.16
N CYS A 396 -25.76 -26.17 0.89
CA CYS A 396 -24.74 -25.18 0.52
C CYS A 396 -24.21 -25.48 -0.89
N PRO A 397 -24.88 -24.98 -1.95
CA PRO A 397 -24.38 -25.14 -3.31
C PRO A 397 -23.05 -24.43 -3.52
N VAL A 398 -22.11 -25.14 -4.16
CA VAL A 398 -20.79 -24.64 -4.54
C VAL A 398 -20.73 -24.48 -6.05
N TYR A 399 -20.19 -23.36 -6.45
CA TYR A 399 -20.00 -22.99 -7.86
C TYR A 399 -18.50 -22.84 -8.16
N VAL A 400 -18.08 -23.38 -9.31
CA VAL A 400 -16.71 -23.26 -9.82
C VAL A 400 -16.79 -22.76 -11.26
N ASP A 401 -16.08 -21.69 -11.56
CA ASP A 401 -16.08 -21.04 -12.89
C ASP A 401 -17.50 -20.86 -13.47
N GLY A 402 -18.42 -20.36 -12.63
CA GLY A 402 -19.80 -20.05 -13.00
C GLY A 402 -20.76 -21.26 -13.02
N ARG A 403 -20.30 -22.48 -12.80
CA ARG A 403 -21.12 -23.71 -12.85
C ARG A 403 -21.31 -24.31 -11.47
N HIS A 404 -22.52 -24.77 -11.18
CA HIS A 404 -22.77 -25.57 -9.98
C HIS A 404 -22.01 -26.90 -10.09
N THR A 405 -21.18 -27.23 -9.12
CA THR A 405 -20.34 -28.43 -9.10
C THR A 405 -20.73 -29.42 -8.06
N THR A 406 -21.06 -28.95 -6.86
CA THR A 406 -21.45 -29.82 -5.75
C THR A 406 -22.35 -29.07 -4.76
N THR A 407 -22.93 -29.76 -3.82
CA THR A 407 -23.72 -29.20 -2.72
C THR A 407 -23.21 -29.81 -1.42
N LEU A 408 -22.66 -28.96 -0.57
CA LEU A 408 -22.21 -29.36 0.76
C LEU A 408 -23.38 -29.39 1.76
N ARG A 409 -23.28 -30.25 2.76
CA ARG A 409 -24.22 -30.39 3.89
C ARG A 409 -23.41 -30.76 5.12
N GLY A 410 -23.86 -30.37 6.28
CA GLY A 410 -23.23 -30.75 7.55
C GLY A 410 -23.16 -29.61 8.55
N PRO A 411 -22.56 -29.82 9.70
CA PRO A 411 -22.30 -28.79 10.68
C PRO A 411 -21.27 -27.77 10.17
N PRO A 412 -21.22 -26.56 10.75
CA PRO A 412 -20.35 -25.46 10.27
C PRO A 412 -18.89 -25.85 10.10
N ASP A 413 -18.30 -26.57 11.04
CA ASP A 413 -16.89 -26.97 11.00
C ASP A 413 -16.56 -27.92 9.84
N GLU A 414 -17.44 -28.89 9.57
CA GLU A 414 -17.30 -29.83 8.46
C GLU A 414 -17.45 -29.09 7.09
N LEU A 415 -18.41 -28.15 7.03
CA LEU A 415 -18.61 -27.31 5.83
C LEU A 415 -17.37 -26.45 5.54
N ALA A 416 -16.79 -25.88 6.59
CA ALA A 416 -15.59 -25.05 6.45
C ALA A 416 -14.39 -25.85 5.95
N GLU A 417 -14.16 -27.03 6.51
CA GLU A 417 -13.09 -27.93 6.09
C GLU A 417 -13.30 -28.41 4.65
N ALA A 418 -14.53 -28.84 4.31
CA ALA A 418 -14.83 -29.29 2.96
C ALA A 418 -14.68 -28.16 1.92
N PHE A 419 -15.14 -26.95 2.24
CA PHE A 419 -14.98 -25.82 1.31
C PHE A 419 -13.53 -25.38 1.18
N ARG A 420 -12.75 -25.37 2.29
CA ARG A 420 -11.32 -25.11 2.26
C ARG A 420 -10.59 -26.08 1.34
N GLN A 421 -10.88 -27.39 1.45
CA GLN A 421 -10.29 -28.41 0.59
C GLN A 421 -10.64 -28.16 -0.89
N LEU A 422 -11.88 -27.76 -1.20
CA LEU A 422 -12.28 -27.42 -2.56
C LEU A 422 -11.53 -26.19 -3.10
N VAL A 423 -11.19 -25.22 -2.26
CA VAL A 423 -10.36 -24.07 -2.64
C VAL A 423 -8.94 -24.52 -2.97
N ASP A 424 -8.35 -25.38 -2.13
CA ASP A 424 -7.01 -25.93 -2.36
C ASP A 424 -6.96 -26.77 -3.65
N ASP A 425 -7.94 -27.64 -3.85
CA ASP A 425 -8.07 -28.46 -5.06
C ASP A 425 -8.22 -27.57 -6.31
N TYR A 426 -9.00 -26.50 -6.22
CA TYR A 426 -9.16 -25.54 -7.30
C TYR A 426 -7.83 -24.87 -7.66
N VAL A 427 -7.09 -24.41 -6.65
CA VAL A 427 -5.76 -23.82 -6.85
C VAL A 427 -4.83 -24.79 -7.55
N GLU A 428 -4.76 -26.03 -7.08
CA GLU A 428 -3.91 -27.04 -7.66
C GLU A 428 -4.31 -27.38 -9.11
N GLN A 429 -5.60 -27.53 -9.39
CA GLN A 429 -6.08 -27.87 -10.72
C GLN A 429 -5.93 -26.72 -11.74
N ARG A 430 -6.20 -25.50 -11.29
CA ARG A 430 -6.28 -24.33 -12.19
C ARG A 430 -4.93 -23.68 -12.45
N TYR A 431 -4.08 -23.61 -11.43
CA TYR A 431 -2.84 -22.86 -11.47
C TYR A 431 -1.59 -23.73 -11.63
N ALA A 432 -1.61 -25.03 -11.29
CA ALA A 432 -0.48 -25.93 -11.51
C ALA A 432 -0.07 -26.06 -13.00
N LYS A 433 -1.00 -25.86 -13.93
CA LYS A 433 -0.75 -25.95 -15.38
C LYS A 433 -0.07 -24.71 -15.97
N LYS A 434 0.09 -23.62 -15.21
CA LYS A 434 0.79 -22.41 -15.65
C LYS A 434 2.28 -22.38 -15.26
N SER A 435 2.75 -23.38 -14.53
CA SER A 435 4.16 -23.53 -14.20
C SER A 435 4.89 -24.22 -15.33
N VAL A 436 5.18 -23.57 -16.46
CA VAL A 436 6.33 -23.90 -17.31
C VAL A 436 6.53 -22.86 -18.38
N GLY A 437 7.53 -22.11 -18.21
CA GLY A 437 8.22 -21.32 -19.20
C GLY A 437 9.53 -20.90 -18.52
N VAL A 438 10.47 -21.84 -18.47
CA VAL A 438 11.88 -21.52 -18.22
C VAL A 438 12.45 -20.90 -19.47
#